data_06f06b4832f05166770ed567f105d857
#
_entry.id   06f06b4832f05166770ed567f105d857
#
_cell.length_a   1.000
_cell.length_b   1.000
_cell.length_c   1.000
_cell.angle_alpha   90.00
_cell.angle_beta   90.00
_cell.angle_gamma   90.00
#
_symmetry.space_group_name_H-M   'P 1'
#
loop_
_entity.id
_entity.type
_entity.pdbx_description
1 polymer ?
#
loop_
_entity_poly.entity_id
_entity_poly.type
_entity_poly.pdbx_seq_one_letter_code
_entity_poly.pdbx_strand_id
1 'polypeptide(L)'
;MQGNLSVERMCRLADISRAGFYRSLQDQRPVEEDMEVRSAIQQIALEHRRRYGSRRVSKALRRRGMIVNRKRVSRIMREDNLLAIQPRMFVVTTDSTHELEVYLNVASRMRLTGINQLWVADITYIRLKAGFVYLAVILDAFSRKVVGWALEQTLTTRLPLSALERAIAERQPPPGLVHHSDRGVQYASGDYVRALQRRQMIPSMSRPANPYDNASCESFIKTLKREEVYANEYRDLEHLRANIEEFIERYYNRVRLHSALGYQSPEEFERAAAAEALPMGAAMSFFRHQEIYQSDVGHRKRRKPTVAGFPAHRLDESPAGYSSAGCSPAEPASASPAVCNTKREKSL
;
A
#
# COMPACT_ATOMS: atom_id res chain seq x y z
N MET A 1 24.36 38.97 -25.75
CA MET A 1 25.69 39.14 -25.14
C MET A 1 25.95 37.97 -24.19
N GLN A 2 26.72 37.00 -24.65
CA GLN A 2 27.19 35.93 -23.79
C GLN A 2 28.37 36.48 -22.98
N GLY A 3 28.17 36.71 -21.68
CA GLY A 3 29.22 37.19 -20.80
C GLY A 3 30.38 36.20 -20.73
N ASN A 4 31.61 36.71 -20.86
CA ASN A 4 32.89 35.99 -20.75
C ASN A 4 33.12 35.43 -19.32
N LEU A 5 32.27 34.52 -18.85
CA LEU A 5 32.52 33.82 -17.59
C LEU A 5 33.42 32.61 -17.86
N SER A 6 34.55 32.55 -17.17
CA SER A 6 35.40 31.35 -17.24
C SER A 6 34.66 30.12 -16.70
N VAL A 7 34.95 28.93 -17.25
CA VAL A 7 34.38 27.65 -16.80
C VAL A 7 34.54 27.46 -15.29
N GLU A 8 35.69 27.90 -14.74
CA GLU A 8 35.96 27.83 -13.30
C GLU A 8 34.93 28.66 -12.48
N ARG A 9 34.63 29.88 -12.96
CA ARG A 9 33.68 30.78 -12.29
C ARG A 9 32.24 30.29 -12.43
N MET A 10 31.87 29.70 -13.58
CA MET A 10 30.58 29.04 -13.80
C MET A 10 30.40 27.84 -12.87
N CYS A 11 31.41 26.98 -12.74
CA CYS A 11 31.40 25.84 -11.85
C CYS A 11 31.25 26.23 -10.39
N ARG A 12 31.94 27.31 -9.96
CA ARG A 12 31.85 27.83 -8.59
C ARG A 12 30.46 28.41 -8.28
N LEU A 13 29.88 29.16 -9.23
CA LEU A 13 28.52 29.73 -9.08
C LEU A 13 27.43 28.65 -9.06
N ALA A 14 27.63 27.55 -9.78
CA ALA A 14 26.66 26.44 -9.87
C ALA A 14 26.91 25.34 -8.82
N ASP A 15 27.90 25.49 -7.94
CA ASP A 15 28.33 24.49 -6.94
C ASP A 15 28.57 23.09 -7.55
N ILE A 16 29.24 23.04 -8.72
CA ILE A 16 29.58 21.81 -9.41
C ILE A 16 31.11 21.72 -9.63
N SER A 17 31.62 20.49 -9.64
CA SER A 17 33.04 20.27 -9.97
C SER A 17 33.30 20.52 -11.46
N ARG A 18 34.51 21.00 -11.82
CA ARG A 18 34.95 21.16 -13.23
C ARG A 18 34.80 19.83 -14.00
N ALA A 19 35.17 18.69 -13.37
CA ALA A 19 35.00 17.37 -13.96
C ALA A 19 33.51 17.04 -14.22
N GLY A 20 32.60 17.48 -13.32
CA GLY A 20 31.16 17.37 -13.50
C GLY A 20 30.66 18.19 -14.68
N PHE A 21 31.15 19.42 -14.82
CA PHE A 21 30.82 20.31 -15.94
C PHE A 21 31.25 19.71 -17.29
N TYR A 22 32.50 19.32 -17.44
CA TYR A 22 32.96 18.69 -18.69
C TYR A 22 32.26 17.36 -18.99
N ARG A 23 31.89 16.58 -17.95
CA ARG A 23 31.13 15.35 -18.10
C ARG A 23 29.71 15.62 -18.63
N SER A 24 29.10 16.76 -18.24
CA SER A 24 27.78 17.15 -18.75
C SER A 24 27.79 17.62 -20.20
N LEU A 25 28.94 18.09 -20.69
CA LEU A 25 29.13 18.52 -22.09
C LEU A 25 29.51 17.36 -23.04
N GLN A 26 29.89 16.20 -22.50
CA GLN A 26 30.09 15.01 -23.35
C GLN A 26 28.76 14.60 -23.96
N ASP A 27 28.79 14.40 -25.28
CA ASP A 27 27.64 13.98 -26.09
C ASP A 27 27.09 12.66 -25.52
N GLN A 28 26.05 12.73 -24.71
CA GLN A 28 25.39 11.56 -24.15
C GLN A 28 24.45 10.96 -25.21
N ARG A 29 25.04 10.43 -26.30
CA ARG A 29 24.24 9.66 -27.25
C ARG A 29 23.65 8.46 -26.50
N PRO A 30 22.34 8.19 -26.67
CA PRO A 30 21.75 6.98 -26.11
C PRO A 30 22.54 5.77 -26.61
N VAL A 31 23.03 4.96 -25.69
CA VAL A 31 23.67 3.69 -26.04
C VAL A 31 22.60 2.83 -26.74
N GLU A 32 22.94 2.20 -27.85
CA GLU A 32 22.00 1.39 -28.63
C GLU A 32 21.31 0.32 -27.77
N GLU A 33 22.04 -0.27 -26.83
CA GLU A 33 21.52 -1.18 -25.77
C GLU A 33 20.47 -0.55 -24.85
N ASP A 34 20.42 0.78 -24.73
CA ASP A 34 19.41 1.48 -23.94
C ASP A 34 18.10 1.72 -24.72
N MET A 35 18.08 1.59 -26.05
CA MET A 35 16.93 1.93 -26.88
C MET A 35 15.72 1.02 -26.60
N GLU A 36 15.93 -0.29 -26.54
CA GLU A 36 14.89 -1.25 -26.21
C GLU A 36 14.33 -1.04 -24.80
N VAL A 37 15.24 -0.89 -23.84
CA VAL A 37 14.87 -0.62 -22.43
C VAL A 37 14.14 0.72 -22.32
N ARG A 38 14.57 1.74 -23.04
CA ARG A 38 13.97 3.07 -23.06
C ARG A 38 12.55 3.02 -23.62
N SER A 39 12.36 2.36 -24.76
CA SER A 39 11.04 2.13 -25.35
C SER A 39 10.09 1.40 -24.38
N ALA A 40 10.55 0.34 -23.74
CA ALA A 40 9.75 -0.40 -22.76
C ALA A 40 9.40 0.46 -21.53
N ILE A 41 10.32 1.31 -21.04
CA ILE A 41 10.05 2.26 -19.94
C ILE A 41 9.01 3.29 -20.36
N GLN A 42 9.10 3.85 -21.56
CA GLN A 42 8.12 4.82 -22.09
C GLN A 42 6.75 4.19 -22.21
N GLN A 43 6.66 2.97 -22.72
CA GLN A 43 5.41 2.22 -22.82
C GLN A 43 4.77 1.96 -21.43
N ILE A 44 5.55 1.52 -20.45
CA ILE A 44 5.08 1.37 -19.06
C ILE A 44 4.63 2.72 -18.48
N ALA A 45 5.34 3.80 -18.76
CA ALA A 45 4.95 5.14 -18.30
C ALA A 45 3.61 5.60 -18.89
N LEU A 46 3.35 5.32 -20.16
CA LEU A 46 2.07 5.61 -20.84
C LEU A 46 0.93 4.75 -20.26
N GLU A 47 1.10 3.44 -20.21
CA GLU A 47 0.09 2.49 -19.68
C GLU A 47 -0.34 2.85 -18.25
N HIS A 48 0.62 3.26 -17.43
CA HIS A 48 0.36 3.64 -16.04
C HIS A 48 0.22 5.16 -15.82
N ARG A 49 0.02 5.95 -16.89
CA ARG A 49 -0.18 7.41 -16.81
C ARG A 49 0.85 8.11 -15.92
N ARG A 50 2.12 7.72 -16.01
CA ARG A 50 3.26 8.21 -15.19
C ARG A 50 3.08 8.06 -13.68
N ARG A 51 2.24 7.12 -13.23
CA ARG A 51 2.01 6.84 -11.81
C ARG A 51 3.15 6.02 -11.17
N TYR A 52 3.93 5.31 -11.99
CA TYR A 52 5.01 4.44 -11.53
C TYR A 52 6.35 5.17 -11.40
N GLY A 53 6.98 5.08 -10.21
CA GLY A 53 8.39 5.40 -10.03
C GLY A 53 9.31 4.23 -10.38
N SER A 54 10.62 4.47 -10.43
CA SER A 54 11.65 3.51 -10.88
C SER A 54 11.55 2.11 -10.26
N ARG A 55 11.07 1.97 -9.00
CA ARG A 55 10.89 0.66 -8.36
C ARG A 55 9.81 -0.17 -9.04
N ARG A 56 8.63 0.42 -9.32
CA ARG A 56 7.53 -0.28 -10.01
C ARG A 56 7.85 -0.50 -11.48
N VAL A 57 8.45 0.47 -12.16
CA VAL A 57 8.91 0.33 -13.55
C VAL A 57 9.90 -0.84 -13.68
N SER A 58 10.87 -0.95 -12.77
CA SER A 58 11.82 -2.08 -12.76
C SER A 58 11.12 -3.45 -12.57
N LYS A 59 10.06 -3.50 -11.76
CA LYS A 59 9.26 -4.72 -11.58
C LYS A 59 8.36 -5.03 -12.78
N ALA A 60 7.79 -4.01 -13.41
CA ALA A 60 7.01 -4.17 -14.65
C ALA A 60 7.90 -4.65 -15.81
N LEU A 61 9.12 -4.11 -15.95
CA LEU A 61 10.11 -4.62 -16.92
C LEU A 61 10.43 -6.09 -16.68
N ARG A 62 10.65 -6.50 -15.42
CA ARG A 62 10.91 -7.91 -15.09
C ARG A 62 9.73 -8.82 -15.49
N ARG A 63 8.48 -8.38 -15.32
CA ARG A 63 7.28 -9.12 -15.78
C ARG A 63 7.23 -9.27 -17.31
N ARG A 64 7.89 -8.37 -18.06
CA ARG A 64 8.07 -8.45 -19.52
C ARG A 64 9.32 -9.22 -19.93
N GLY A 65 10.00 -9.90 -19.00
CA GLY A 65 11.23 -10.65 -19.24
C GLY A 65 12.51 -9.81 -19.25
N MET A 66 12.44 -8.49 -19.03
CA MET A 66 13.59 -7.58 -19.08
C MET A 66 14.17 -7.37 -17.67
N ILE A 67 15.34 -7.93 -17.39
CA ILE A 67 16.04 -7.78 -16.11
C ILE A 67 16.96 -6.57 -16.17
N VAL A 68 16.49 -5.41 -15.69
CA VAL A 68 17.20 -4.13 -15.72
C VAL A 68 17.48 -3.64 -14.31
N ASN A 69 18.70 -3.18 -14.04
CA ASN A 69 19.09 -2.60 -12.76
C ASN A 69 18.26 -1.31 -12.49
N ARG A 70 17.71 -1.18 -11.28
CA ARG A 70 16.91 -0.02 -10.88
C ARG A 70 17.63 1.32 -11.05
N LYS A 71 18.97 1.37 -10.84
CA LYS A 71 19.75 2.59 -11.05
C LYS A 71 19.72 3.01 -12.53
N ARG A 72 19.86 2.03 -13.47
CA ARG A 72 19.74 2.27 -14.92
C ARG A 72 18.34 2.76 -15.27
N VAL A 73 17.28 2.10 -14.77
CA VAL A 73 15.88 2.54 -14.96
C VAL A 73 15.68 3.98 -14.45
N SER A 74 16.18 4.29 -13.25
CA SER A 74 16.03 5.64 -12.67
C SER A 74 16.77 6.71 -13.46
N ARG A 75 17.91 6.39 -14.06
CA ARG A 75 18.68 7.27 -14.93
C ARG A 75 17.89 7.59 -16.20
N ILE A 76 17.45 6.56 -16.92
CA ILE A 76 16.65 6.71 -18.15
C ILE A 76 15.36 7.50 -17.89
N MET A 77 14.63 7.17 -16.81
CA MET A 77 13.41 7.92 -16.46
C MET A 77 13.67 9.40 -16.20
N ARG A 78 14.85 9.77 -15.71
CA ARG A 78 15.23 11.17 -15.49
C ARG A 78 15.62 11.85 -16.80
N GLU A 79 16.40 11.19 -17.64
CA GLU A 79 16.81 11.65 -18.97
C GLU A 79 15.58 11.94 -19.85
N ASP A 80 14.59 11.06 -19.83
CA ASP A 80 13.36 11.15 -20.64
C ASP A 80 12.24 11.95 -19.94
N ASN A 81 12.52 12.59 -18.82
CA ASN A 81 11.52 13.33 -18.03
C ASN A 81 10.25 12.53 -17.69
N LEU A 82 10.43 11.23 -17.38
CA LEU A 82 9.35 10.28 -17.05
C LEU A 82 9.20 10.05 -15.53
N LEU A 83 9.64 11.00 -14.71
CA LEU A 83 9.53 10.90 -13.26
C LEU A 83 8.05 10.91 -12.83
N ALA A 84 7.76 10.13 -11.78
CA ALA A 84 6.41 10.07 -11.21
C ALA A 84 6.00 11.43 -10.64
N ILE A 85 4.71 11.76 -10.77
CA ILE A 85 4.12 13.02 -10.27
C ILE A 85 4.35 13.14 -8.74
N GLN A 86 4.84 14.29 -8.29
CA GLN A 86 5.08 14.58 -6.87
C GLN A 86 3.79 15.10 -6.20
N PRO A 87 3.45 14.66 -4.97
CA PRO A 87 2.25 15.11 -4.28
C PRO A 87 2.40 16.52 -3.69
N ARG A 88 1.29 17.28 -3.62
CA ARG A 88 1.19 18.50 -2.82
C ARG A 88 0.94 18.17 -1.34
N MET A 89 1.20 19.12 -0.44
CA MET A 89 1.09 18.92 1.02
C MET A 89 -0.36 18.76 1.49
N PHE A 90 -0.53 18.09 2.63
CA PHE A 90 -1.78 17.61 3.21
C PHE A 90 -2.27 18.52 4.37
N VAL A 91 -3.61 18.62 4.55
CA VAL A 91 -4.28 19.33 5.65
C VAL A 91 -5.12 18.33 6.43
N VAL A 92 -5.06 18.36 7.77
CA VAL A 92 -5.85 17.52 8.70
C VAL A 92 -7.26 18.07 8.85
N THR A 93 -8.30 17.21 8.78
CA THR A 93 -9.71 17.66 8.74
C THR A 93 -10.68 16.79 9.55
N THR A 94 -10.23 15.89 10.41
CA THR A 94 -11.13 15.02 11.19
C THR A 94 -11.35 15.59 12.58
N ASP A 95 -12.62 15.81 12.95
CA ASP A 95 -13.05 16.10 14.32
C ASP A 95 -13.48 14.78 14.96
N SER A 96 -12.79 14.37 16.01
CA SER A 96 -13.05 13.12 16.77
C SER A 96 -13.61 13.38 18.18
N THR A 97 -14.01 14.63 18.49
CA THR A 97 -14.59 15.01 19.79
C THR A 97 -16.11 14.88 19.74
N HIS A 98 -16.65 13.71 20.10
CA HIS A 98 -18.09 13.47 20.27
C HIS A 98 -18.37 12.52 21.43
N GLU A 99 -19.59 12.55 21.97
CA GLU A 99 -20.08 11.73 23.11
C GLU A 99 -20.65 10.36 22.68
N LEU A 100 -20.52 9.96 21.41
CA LEU A 100 -21.03 8.69 20.91
C LEU A 100 -20.16 7.51 21.42
N GLU A 101 -20.76 6.33 21.46
CA GLU A 101 -20.07 5.10 21.90
C GLU A 101 -18.82 4.82 21.06
N VAL A 102 -17.70 4.55 21.76
CA VAL A 102 -16.41 4.28 21.14
C VAL A 102 -16.04 2.82 21.39
N TYR A 103 -15.81 2.08 20.31
CA TYR A 103 -15.46 0.67 20.36
C TYR A 103 -13.94 0.46 20.57
N LEU A 104 -13.60 -0.63 21.26
CA LEU A 104 -12.19 -0.99 21.50
C LEU A 104 -11.46 -1.28 20.18
N ASN A 105 -10.17 -0.92 20.14
CA ASN A 105 -9.32 -1.26 19.00
C ASN A 105 -8.95 -2.75 19.01
N VAL A 106 -9.80 -3.60 18.46
CA VAL A 106 -9.57 -5.04 18.32
C VAL A 106 -8.58 -5.30 17.18
N ALA A 107 -8.60 -4.49 16.14
CA ALA A 107 -7.77 -4.64 14.93
C ALA A 107 -6.26 -4.64 15.22
N SER A 108 -5.80 -3.89 16.22
CA SER A 108 -4.37 -3.75 16.56
C SER A 108 -3.68 -5.05 16.99
N ARG A 109 -4.45 -6.07 17.42
CA ARG A 109 -3.95 -7.36 17.89
C ARG A 109 -4.14 -8.49 16.88
N MET A 110 -4.77 -8.22 15.73
CA MET A 110 -5.08 -9.22 14.73
C MET A 110 -3.85 -9.59 13.90
N ARG A 111 -3.62 -10.89 13.75
CA ARG A 111 -2.72 -11.43 12.74
C ARG A 111 -3.57 -11.96 11.58
N LEU A 112 -3.54 -11.25 10.47
CA LEU A 112 -4.34 -11.62 9.32
C LEU A 112 -3.70 -12.80 8.57
N THR A 113 -4.51 -13.82 8.29
CA THR A 113 -4.13 -15.04 7.56
C THR A 113 -4.92 -15.23 6.28
N GLY A 114 -5.96 -14.42 6.05
CA GLY A 114 -6.79 -14.50 4.87
C GLY A 114 -7.65 -13.25 4.67
N ILE A 115 -8.39 -13.25 3.57
CA ILE A 115 -9.37 -12.21 3.22
C ILE A 115 -10.56 -12.22 4.17
N ASN A 116 -11.28 -11.09 4.25
CA ASN A 116 -12.52 -10.93 5.00
C ASN A 116 -12.39 -11.20 6.52
N GLN A 117 -11.20 -11.02 7.09
CA GLN A 117 -10.98 -11.06 8.54
C GLN A 117 -11.03 -9.67 9.15
N LEU A 118 -10.48 -8.68 8.46
CA LEU A 118 -10.45 -7.29 8.88
C LEU A 118 -10.70 -6.38 7.68
N TRP A 119 -11.75 -5.58 7.76
CA TRP A 119 -11.96 -4.46 6.87
C TRP A 119 -11.61 -3.15 7.56
N VAL A 120 -10.92 -2.26 6.86
CA VAL A 120 -10.57 -0.93 7.34
C VAL A 120 -11.29 0.12 6.51
N ALA A 121 -11.89 1.10 7.17
CA ALA A 121 -12.69 2.13 6.54
C ALA A 121 -12.17 3.54 6.88
N ASP A 122 -12.33 4.46 5.94
CA ASP A 122 -11.98 5.87 6.13
C ASP A 122 -12.79 6.76 5.17
N ILE A 123 -12.94 8.03 5.54
CA ILE A 123 -13.60 9.04 4.71
C ILE A 123 -12.59 10.11 4.36
N THR A 124 -12.58 10.51 3.10
CA THR A 124 -11.77 11.64 2.64
C THR A 124 -12.60 12.60 1.83
N TYR A 125 -12.15 13.85 1.73
CA TYR A 125 -12.77 14.83 0.86
C TYR A 125 -11.93 15.08 -0.39
N ILE A 126 -12.61 15.45 -1.46
CA ILE A 126 -12.06 15.84 -2.75
C ILE A 126 -12.64 17.22 -3.08
N ARG A 127 -11.77 18.17 -3.43
CA ARG A 127 -12.19 19.52 -3.79
C ARG A 127 -12.48 19.59 -5.29
N LEU A 128 -13.70 19.93 -5.64
CA LEU A 128 -14.11 20.35 -6.97
C LEU A 128 -14.18 21.88 -7.07
N LYS A 129 -14.33 22.43 -8.27
CA LYS A 129 -14.56 23.86 -8.47
C LYS A 129 -15.84 24.35 -7.76
N ALA A 130 -16.87 23.53 -7.73
CA ALA A 130 -18.20 23.83 -7.14
C ALA A 130 -18.27 23.56 -5.62
N GLY A 131 -17.25 22.99 -4.98
CA GLY A 131 -17.29 22.66 -3.55
C GLY A 131 -16.53 21.39 -3.19
N PHE A 132 -16.88 20.80 -2.04
CA PHE A 132 -16.30 19.54 -1.58
C PHE A 132 -17.20 18.36 -1.89
N VAL A 133 -16.57 17.23 -2.16
CA VAL A 133 -17.21 15.93 -2.30
C VAL A 133 -16.52 14.96 -1.35
N TYR A 134 -17.27 14.09 -0.72
CA TYR A 134 -16.79 13.14 0.26
C TYR A 134 -16.77 11.74 -0.33
N LEU A 135 -15.67 11.02 -0.11
CA LEU A 135 -15.47 9.66 -0.54
C LEU A 135 -15.25 8.77 0.69
N ALA A 136 -16.16 7.85 0.94
CA ALA A 136 -15.96 6.76 1.88
C ALA A 136 -15.37 5.55 1.15
N VAL A 137 -14.41 4.87 1.79
CA VAL A 137 -13.76 3.68 1.24
C VAL A 137 -13.64 2.61 2.30
N ILE A 138 -13.74 1.36 1.88
CA ILE A 138 -13.53 0.17 2.72
C ILE A 138 -12.54 -0.73 2.01
N LEU A 139 -11.47 -1.10 2.71
CA LEU A 139 -10.43 -1.99 2.20
C LEU A 139 -10.40 -3.28 3.01
N ASP A 140 -10.16 -4.40 2.35
CA ASP A 140 -9.67 -5.61 3.01
C ASP A 140 -8.21 -5.39 3.43
N ALA A 141 -7.93 -5.51 4.72
CA ALA A 141 -6.60 -5.20 5.27
C ALA A 141 -5.54 -6.23 4.87
N PHE A 142 -5.92 -7.48 4.58
CA PHE A 142 -5.03 -8.54 4.15
C PHE A 142 -4.57 -8.34 2.69
N SER A 143 -5.52 -8.14 1.78
CA SER A 143 -5.24 -8.01 0.34
C SER A 143 -5.04 -6.57 -0.12
N ARG A 144 -5.41 -5.58 0.71
CA ARG A 144 -5.46 -4.16 0.36
C ARG A 144 -6.43 -3.84 -0.79
N LYS A 145 -7.32 -4.78 -1.14
CA LYS A 145 -8.36 -4.56 -2.14
C LYS A 145 -9.39 -3.59 -1.58
N VAL A 146 -9.78 -2.60 -2.38
CA VAL A 146 -10.96 -1.78 -2.07
C VAL A 146 -12.18 -2.63 -2.37
N VAL A 147 -12.94 -2.94 -1.33
CA VAL A 147 -14.12 -3.81 -1.39
C VAL A 147 -15.43 -3.04 -1.40
N GLY A 148 -15.40 -1.78 -0.98
CA GLY A 148 -16.56 -0.90 -1.03
C GLY A 148 -16.15 0.57 -1.06
N TRP A 149 -16.94 1.38 -1.76
CA TRP A 149 -16.75 2.83 -1.80
C TRP A 149 -18.05 3.54 -2.18
N ALA A 150 -18.18 4.79 -1.73
CA ALA A 150 -19.28 5.66 -2.08
C ALA A 150 -18.81 7.11 -2.18
N LEU A 151 -19.44 7.90 -3.05
CA LEU A 151 -19.11 9.30 -3.30
C LEU A 151 -20.36 10.16 -3.20
N GLU A 152 -20.36 11.16 -2.29
CA GLU A 152 -21.49 12.06 -2.08
C GLU A 152 -21.04 13.51 -1.83
N GLN A 153 -21.95 14.47 -2.04
CA GLN A 153 -21.69 15.89 -1.79
C GLN A 153 -21.83 16.27 -0.31
N THR A 154 -22.44 15.41 0.50
CA THR A 154 -22.72 15.65 1.91
C THR A 154 -22.06 14.60 2.78
N LEU A 155 -21.52 15.03 3.93
CA LEU A 155 -20.89 14.15 4.91
C LEU A 155 -21.94 13.65 5.92
N THR A 156 -22.86 12.80 5.47
CA THR A 156 -23.87 12.15 6.29
C THR A 156 -23.53 10.69 6.57
N THR A 157 -24.20 10.05 7.52
CA THR A 157 -24.07 8.60 7.82
C THR A 157 -24.40 7.73 6.61
N ARG A 158 -25.21 8.23 5.67
CA ARG A 158 -25.57 7.54 4.44
C ARG A 158 -24.33 7.21 3.59
N LEU A 159 -23.36 8.12 3.54
CA LEU A 159 -22.14 7.94 2.76
C LEU A 159 -21.35 6.65 3.14
N PRO A 160 -20.92 6.45 4.40
CA PRO A 160 -20.23 5.20 4.76
C PRO A 160 -21.16 3.98 4.75
N LEU A 161 -22.48 4.14 4.98
CA LEU A 161 -23.44 3.04 4.84
C LEU A 161 -23.51 2.53 3.40
N SER A 162 -23.57 3.42 2.40
CA SER A 162 -23.58 3.03 0.99
C SER A 162 -22.27 2.29 0.61
N ALA A 163 -21.13 2.72 1.14
CA ALA A 163 -19.85 2.00 0.95
C ALA A 163 -19.87 0.61 1.59
N LEU A 164 -20.45 0.49 2.80
CA LEU A 164 -20.58 -0.78 3.51
C LEU A 164 -21.53 -1.75 2.78
N GLU A 165 -22.68 -1.28 2.33
CA GLU A 165 -23.64 -2.09 1.58
C GLU A 165 -23.02 -2.64 0.29
N ARG A 166 -22.26 -1.81 -0.44
CA ARG A 166 -21.52 -2.24 -1.63
C ARG A 166 -20.48 -3.32 -1.29
N ALA A 167 -19.71 -3.12 -0.22
CA ALA A 167 -18.71 -4.10 0.23
C ALA A 167 -19.36 -5.44 0.61
N ILE A 168 -20.48 -5.41 1.33
CA ILE A 168 -21.23 -6.60 1.72
C ILE A 168 -21.81 -7.31 0.49
N ALA A 169 -22.37 -6.58 -0.46
CA ALA A 169 -22.94 -7.16 -1.68
C ALA A 169 -21.87 -7.86 -2.52
N GLU A 170 -20.67 -7.26 -2.65
CA GLU A 170 -19.57 -7.83 -3.43
C GLU A 170 -18.93 -9.05 -2.74
N ARG A 171 -18.73 -8.99 -1.41
CA ARG A 171 -17.87 -9.94 -0.70
C ARG A 171 -18.60 -10.98 0.12
N GLN A 172 -19.86 -10.71 0.51
CA GLN A 172 -20.66 -11.57 1.39
C GLN A 172 -19.83 -12.16 2.53
N PRO A 173 -19.22 -11.32 3.38
CA PRO A 173 -18.24 -11.77 4.34
C PRO A 173 -18.87 -12.70 5.39
N PRO A 174 -18.10 -13.66 5.94
CA PRO A 174 -18.58 -14.51 7.02
C PRO A 174 -18.83 -13.71 8.29
N PRO A 175 -19.67 -14.20 9.21
CA PRO A 175 -19.80 -13.66 10.55
C PRO A 175 -18.46 -13.55 11.28
N GLY A 176 -18.32 -12.52 12.13
CA GLY A 176 -17.08 -12.31 12.91
C GLY A 176 -16.03 -11.46 12.23
N LEU A 177 -16.27 -10.99 10.99
CA LEU A 177 -15.39 -9.98 10.36
C LEU A 177 -15.26 -8.75 11.26
N VAL A 178 -14.05 -8.29 11.51
CA VAL A 178 -13.79 -7.05 12.23
C VAL A 178 -13.83 -5.88 11.26
N HIS A 179 -14.69 -4.89 11.56
CA HIS A 179 -14.76 -3.65 10.78
C HIS A 179 -14.13 -2.51 11.59
N HIS A 180 -13.00 -2.02 11.11
CA HIS A 180 -12.21 -0.97 11.79
C HIS A 180 -12.32 0.36 11.08
N SER A 181 -12.59 1.43 11.81
CA SER A 181 -12.67 2.80 11.31
C SER A 181 -11.96 3.78 12.26
N ASP A 182 -11.88 5.04 11.85
CA ASP A 182 -11.61 6.13 12.78
C ASP A 182 -12.81 6.36 13.73
N ARG A 183 -12.69 7.36 14.63
CA ARG A 183 -13.77 7.75 15.55
C ARG A 183 -14.69 8.80 14.97
N GLY A 184 -14.83 8.89 13.66
CA GLY A 184 -15.74 9.85 13.05
C GLY A 184 -17.18 9.58 13.44
N VAL A 185 -17.97 10.66 13.66
CA VAL A 185 -19.40 10.62 14.05
C VAL A 185 -20.21 9.69 13.15
N GLN A 186 -19.85 9.62 11.88
CA GLN A 186 -20.55 8.81 10.87
C GLN A 186 -20.44 7.31 11.17
N TYR A 187 -19.26 6.85 11.63
CA TYR A 187 -19.00 5.45 11.98
C TYR A 187 -19.53 5.08 13.37
N ALA A 188 -19.59 6.06 14.29
CA ALA A 188 -20.15 5.88 15.63
C ALA A 188 -21.70 6.01 15.66
N SER A 189 -22.32 6.37 14.53
CA SER A 189 -23.79 6.51 14.47
C SER A 189 -24.50 5.18 14.69
N GLY A 190 -25.65 5.22 15.40
CA GLY A 190 -26.43 4.02 15.67
C GLY A 190 -26.89 3.27 14.42
N ASP A 191 -27.14 3.98 13.31
CA ASP A 191 -27.51 3.35 12.04
C ASP A 191 -26.38 2.51 11.46
N TYR A 192 -25.15 3.05 11.49
CA TYR A 192 -23.97 2.34 11.01
C TYR A 192 -23.66 1.11 11.86
N VAL A 193 -23.66 1.28 13.17
CA VAL A 193 -23.42 0.18 14.13
C VAL A 193 -24.49 -0.93 13.98
N ARG A 194 -25.78 -0.57 13.86
CA ARG A 194 -26.85 -1.55 13.59
C ARG A 194 -26.64 -2.29 12.26
N ALA A 195 -26.12 -1.63 11.22
CA ALA A 195 -25.82 -2.28 9.95
C ALA A 195 -24.71 -3.34 10.11
N LEU A 196 -23.65 -3.05 10.86
CA LEU A 196 -22.60 -4.02 11.21
C LEU A 196 -23.15 -5.20 12.01
N GLN A 197 -23.93 -4.92 13.06
CA GLN A 197 -24.50 -5.95 13.95
C GLN A 197 -25.44 -6.91 13.19
N ARG A 198 -26.27 -6.41 12.28
CA ARG A 198 -27.15 -7.25 11.42
C ARG A 198 -26.39 -8.26 10.59
N ARG A 199 -25.10 -7.98 10.30
CA ARG A 199 -24.19 -8.86 9.55
C ARG A 199 -23.21 -9.59 10.46
N GLN A 200 -23.42 -9.53 11.78
CA GLN A 200 -22.54 -10.12 12.78
C GLN A 200 -21.06 -9.70 12.61
N MET A 201 -20.86 -8.47 12.16
CA MET A 201 -19.55 -7.85 12.10
C MET A 201 -19.20 -7.21 13.45
N ILE A 202 -17.93 -7.22 13.80
CA ILE A 202 -17.42 -6.68 15.07
C ILE A 202 -16.90 -5.25 14.82
N PRO A 203 -17.54 -4.22 15.41
CA PRO A 203 -17.03 -2.86 15.28
C PRO A 203 -15.72 -2.69 16.05
N SER A 204 -14.79 -1.95 15.47
CA SER A 204 -13.49 -1.60 16.05
C SER A 204 -13.13 -0.18 15.66
N MET A 205 -12.55 0.61 16.57
CA MET A 205 -12.20 2.00 16.32
C MET A 205 -10.76 2.31 16.68
N SER A 206 -10.12 3.17 15.90
CA SER A 206 -8.76 3.66 16.15
C SER A 206 -8.65 4.35 17.52
N ARG A 207 -7.48 4.29 18.13
CA ARG A 207 -7.18 5.08 19.32
C ARG A 207 -7.06 6.57 18.93
N PRO A 208 -7.35 7.51 19.86
CA PRO A 208 -7.16 8.93 19.56
C PRO A 208 -5.74 9.22 19.09
N ALA A 209 -5.62 10.03 18.05
CA ALA A 209 -4.35 10.51 17.52
C ALA A 209 -3.32 9.41 17.16
N ASN A 210 -3.77 8.18 16.86
CA ASN A 210 -2.89 7.10 16.43
C ASN A 210 -3.10 6.74 14.95
N PRO A 211 -2.32 7.32 14.02
CA PRO A 211 -2.45 7.07 12.59
C PRO A 211 -2.07 5.63 12.18
N TYR A 212 -1.33 4.90 13.03
CA TYR A 212 -0.92 3.54 12.69
C TYR A 212 -2.08 2.55 12.69
N ASP A 213 -3.15 2.86 13.41
CA ASP A 213 -4.30 1.97 13.54
C ASP A 213 -5.07 1.84 12.22
N ASN A 214 -5.03 2.86 11.32
CA ASN A 214 -5.68 2.84 10.00
C ASN A 214 -4.72 3.06 8.82
N ALA A 215 -3.45 2.70 8.97
CA ALA A 215 -2.39 2.98 8.00
C ALA A 215 -2.66 2.43 6.58
N SER A 216 -3.44 1.36 6.45
CA SER A 216 -3.78 0.78 5.14
C SER A 216 -4.71 1.69 4.35
N CYS A 217 -5.75 2.22 4.99
CA CYS A 217 -6.69 3.17 4.39
C CYS A 217 -6.02 4.51 4.07
N GLU A 218 -5.24 5.05 5.01
CA GLU A 218 -4.45 6.26 4.76
C GLU A 218 -3.51 6.11 3.56
N SER A 219 -2.83 4.97 3.45
CA SER A 219 -1.95 4.67 2.32
C SER A 219 -2.71 4.63 0.99
N PHE A 220 -3.92 4.05 0.98
CA PHE A 220 -4.80 4.06 -0.19
C PHE A 220 -5.21 5.48 -0.55
N ILE A 221 -5.76 6.25 0.39
CA ILE A 221 -6.21 7.63 0.17
C ILE A 221 -5.07 8.51 -0.35
N LYS A 222 -3.87 8.38 0.22
CA LYS A 222 -2.67 9.05 -0.28
C LYS A 222 -2.34 8.67 -1.72
N THR A 223 -2.51 7.40 -2.06
CA THR A 223 -2.30 6.88 -3.42
C THR A 223 -3.34 7.44 -4.39
N LEU A 224 -4.63 7.36 -4.03
CA LEU A 224 -5.73 7.90 -4.81
C LEU A 224 -5.55 9.40 -5.07
N LYS A 225 -5.32 10.18 -4.02
CA LYS A 225 -5.12 11.64 -4.16
C LYS A 225 -3.94 11.97 -5.08
N ARG A 226 -2.82 11.26 -4.94
CA ARG A 226 -1.63 11.52 -5.73
C ARG A 226 -1.75 11.06 -7.17
N GLU A 227 -2.29 9.85 -7.38
CA GLU A 227 -2.21 9.16 -8.67
C GLU A 227 -3.45 9.44 -9.53
N GLU A 228 -4.55 9.91 -8.94
CA GLU A 228 -5.80 10.22 -9.64
C GLU A 228 -6.24 11.67 -9.40
N VAL A 229 -6.58 12.03 -8.14
CA VAL A 229 -7.27 13.29 -7.85
C VAL A 229 -6.44 14.53 -8.22
N TYR A 230 -5.14 14.56 -7.89
CA TYR A 230 -4.27 15.70 -8.19
C TYR A 230 -3.66 15.67 -9.60
N ALA A 231 -3.84 14.56 -10.30
CA ALA A 231 -3.35 14.39 -11.66
C ALA A 231 -4.38 14.79 -12.72
N ASN A 232 -5.64 14.98 -12.34
CA ASN A 232 -6.73 15.25 -13.26
C ASN A 232 -7.55 16.48 -12.80
N GLU A 233 -8.28 17.05 -13.75
CA GLU A 233 -9.31 18.05 -13.49
C GLU A 233 -10.68 17.45 -13.77
N TYR A 234 -11.64 17.73 -12.88
CA TYR A 234 -13.00 17.19 -12.99
C TYR A 234 -13.98 18.30 -13.29
N ARG A 235 -14.87 18.06 -14.27
CA ARG A 235 -15.91 19.02 -14.70
C ARG A 235 -17.00 19.11 -13.65
N ASP A 236 -17.47 17.96 -13.18
CA ASP A 236 -18.60 17.79 -12.29
C ASP A 236 -18.47 16.51 -11.44
N LEU A 237 -19.48 16.24 -10.62
CA LEU A 237 -19.52 15.06 -9.74
C LEU A 237 -19.52 13.74 -10.51
N GLU A 238 -20.28 13.67 -11.62
CA GLU A 238 -20.41 12.44 -12.41
C GLU A 238 -19.08 12.10 -13.12
N HIS A 239 -18.40 13.12 -13.64
CA HIS A 239 -17.07 12.94 -14.21
C HIS A 239 -16.07 12.46 -13.14
N LEU A 240 -16.13 13.03 -11.92
CA LEU A 240 -15.30 12.55 -10.81
C LEU A 240 -15.66 11.09 -10.46
N ARG A 241 -16.97 10.75 -10.37
CA ARG A 241 -17.44 9.41 -10.04
C ARG A 241 -16.91 8.37 -11.02
N ALA A 242 -17.05 8.62 -12.31
CA ALA A 242 -16.56 7.72 -13.35
C ALA A 242 -15.04 7.49 -13.27
N ASN A 243 -14.25 8.54 -12.99
CA ASN A 243 -12.81 8.42 -12.86
C ASN A 243 -12.39 7.68 -11.57
N ILE A 244 -13.09 7.92 -10.45
CA ILE A 244 -12.84 7.19 -9.19
C ILE A 244 -13.17 5.70 -9.37
N GLU A 245 -14.28 5.37 -10.03
CA GLU A 245 -14.65 3.99 -10.35
C GLU A 245 -13.60 3.31 -11.22
N GLU A 246 -13.20 3.93 -12.32
CA GLU A 246 -12.13 3.44 -13.19
C GLU A 246 -10.82 3.23 -12.44
N PHE A 247 -10.46 4.21 -11.57
CA PHE A 247 -9.25 4.12 -10.77
C PHE A 247 -9.30 2.96 -9.78
N ILE A 248 -10.40 2.80 -9.02
CA ILE A 248 -10.52 1.79 -7.98
C ILE A 248 -10.66 0.41 -8.59
N GLU A 249 -11.67 0.22 -9.46
CA GLU A 249 -12.07 -1.12 -9.90
C GLU A 249 -11.12 -1.69 -10.95
N ARG A 250 -10.71 -0.87 -11.94
CA ARG A 250 -9.89 -1.36 -13.05
C ARG A 250 -8.40 -1.20 -12.81
N TYR A 251 -7.99 -0.07 -12.22
CA TYR A 251 -6.57 0.19 -12.06
C TYR A 251 -6.01 -0.28 -10.72
N TYR A 252 -6.54 0.23 -9.59
CA TYR A 252 -5.98 -0.02 -8.26
C TYR A 252 -6.09 -1.50 -7.87
N ASN A 253 -7.27 -2.09 -8.02
CA ASN A 253 -7.53 -3.46 -7.62
C ASN A 253 -6.89 -4.50 -8.55
N ARG A 254 -6.83 -4.24 -9.89
CA ARG A 254 -6.45 -5.26 -10.89
C ARG A 254 -5.06 -5.11 -11.46
N VAL A 255 -4.56 -3.89 -11.60
CA VAL A 255 -3.35 -3.62 -12.40
C VAL A 255 -2.22 -3.05 -11.56
N ARG A 256 -2.54 -2.20 -10.59
CA ARG A 256 -1.55 -1.48 -9.82
C ARG A 256 -0.70 -2.40 -8.95
N LEU A 257 0.64 -2.30 -9.10
CA LEU A 257 1.59 -3.09 -8.31
C LEU A 257 1.78 -2.51 -6.91
N HIS A 258 1.61 -3.35 -5.88
CA HIS A 258 1.72 -2.99 -4.46
C HIS A 258 2.99 -3.59 -3.85
N SER A 259 3.88 -2.73 -3.33
CA SER A 259 5.13 -3.20 -2.71
C SER A 259 4.90 -4.07 -1.47
N ALA A 260 3.83 -3.81 -0.72
CA ALA A 260 3.47 -4.60 0.46
C ALA A 260 2.90 -6.00 0.11
N LEU A 261 2.48 -6.20 -1.14
CA LEU A 261 1.97 -7.47 -1.67
C LEU A 261 3.00 -8.12 -2.62
N GLY A 262 4.29 -7.92 -2.39
CA GLY A 262 5.32 -8.48 -3.27
C GLY A 262 5.30 -7.96 -4.71
N TYR A 263 4.71 -6.79 -4.95
CA TYR A 263 4.46 -6.22 -6.28
C TYR A 263 3.44 -7.02 -7.10
N GLN A 264 2.43 -7.52 -6.43
CA GLN A 264 1.19 -8.02 -7.04
C GLN A 264 0.11 -6.93 -6.96
N SER A 265 -0.91 -7.01 -7.81
CA SER A 265 -2.15 -6.28 -7.58
C SER A 265 -2.98 -6.94 -6.47
N PRO A 266 -3.93 -6.24 -5.83
CA PRO A 266 -4.80 -6.85 -4.83
C PRO A 266 -5.50 -8.12 -5.32
N GLU A 267 -6.05 -8.13 -6.53
CA GLU A 267 -6.72 -9.31 -7.09
C GLU A 267 -5.75 -10.46 -7.42
N GLU A 268 -4.54 -10.16 -7.90
CA GLU A 268 -3.51 -11.18 -8.10
C GLU A 268 -3.11 -11.83 -6.78
N PHE A 269 -2.98 -11.01 -5.72
CA PHE A 269 -2.63 -11.47 -4.38
C PHE A 269 -3.73 -12.36 -3.78
N GLU A 270 -5.01 -11.99 -3.90
CA GLU A 270 -6.13 -12.80 -3.44
C GLU A 270 -6.21 -14.14 -4.18
N ARG A 271 -6.00 -14.13 -5.51
CA ARG A 271 -5.97 -15.37 -6.30
C ARG A 271 -4.83 -16.32 -5.89
N ALA A 272 -3.64 -15.75 -5.64
CA ALA A 272 -2.50 -16.55 -5.17
C ALA A 272 -2.77 -17.14 -3.77
N ALA A 273 -3.28 -16.35 -2.83
CA ALA A 273 -3.63 -16.81 -1.50
C ALA A 273 -4.73 -17.89 -1.51
N ALA A 274 -5.72 -17.77 -2.38
CA ALA A 274 -6.76 -18.78 -2.55
C ALA A 274 -6.20 -20.10 -3.13
N ALA A 275 -5.24 -20.03 -4.06
CA ALA A 275 -4.59 -21.20 -4.61
C ALA A 275 -3.72 -21.93 -3.58
N GLU A 276 -3.03 -21.20 -2.69
CA GLU A 276 -2.24 -21.77 -1.59
C GLU A 276 -3.11 -22.39 -0.48
N ALA A 277 -4.34 -21.89 -0.30
CA ALA A 277 -5.28 -22.40 0.69
C ALA A 277 -5.97 -23.71 0.27
N LEU A 278 -5.94 -24.07 -1.02
CA LEU A 278 -6.45 -25.35 -1.50
C LEU A 278 -5.53 -26.48 -1.02
N PRO A 279 -6.04 -27.50 -0.31
CA PRO A 279 -5.20 -28.61 0.15
C PRO A 279 -4.57 -29.32 -1.05
N MET A 280 -3.26 -29.62 -0.97
CA MET A 280 -2.46 -30.32 -2.02
C MET A 280 -3.04 -31.68 -2.46
N GLY A 281 -4.17 -32.14 -1.90
CA GLY A 281 -4.85 -33.37 -2.29
C GLY A 281 -5.67 -33.28 -3.58
N ALA A 282 -6.06 -32.09 -4.05
CA ALA A 282 -6.89 -31.96 -5.24
C ALA A 282 -6.08 -31.86 -6.56
N ALA A 283 -4.81 -31.47 -6.48
CA ALA A 283 -3.94 -31.33 -7.65
C ALA A 283 -3.36 -32.70 -8.14
N MET A 284 -3.37 -33.72 -7.30
CA MET A 284 -2.84 -35.07 -7.67
C MET A 284 -3.85 -35.96 -8.41
N SER A 285 -5.12 -35.61 -8.46
CA SER A 285 -6.13 -36.41 -9.17
C SER A 285 -6.19 -36.12 -10.67
N PHE A 286 -5.70 -34.97 -11.13
CA PHE A 286 -5.69 -34.64 -12.57
C PHE A 286 -4.48 -35.19 -13.32
N PHE A 287 -3.36 -35.50 -12.65
CA PHE A 287 -2.17 -36.08 -13.29
C PHE A 287 -2.14 -37.61 -13.30
N ARG A 288 -3.07 -38.28 -12.61
CA ARG A 288 -3.09 -39.76 -12.56
C ARG A 288 -3.84 -40.44 -13.71
N HIS A 289 -4.41 -39.69 -14.64
CA HIS A 289 -5.17 -40.24 -15.79
C HIS A 289 -4.44 -40.14 -17.13
N GLN A 290 -3.17 -39.75 -17.17
CA GLN A 290 -2.38 -39.66 -18.42
C GLN A 290 -1.15 -40.59 -18.48
N GLU A 291 -0.89 -41.43 -17.46
CA GLU A 291 0.28 -42.34 -17.45
C GLU A 291 -0.06 -43.82 -17.52
N ILE A 292 -1.25 -44.23 -18.05
CA ILE A 292 -1.58 -45.62 -18.29
C ILE A 292 -1.61 -45.95 -19.80
N TYR A 293 -0.85 -45.25 -20.62
CA TYR A 293 -0.61 -45.68 -22.00
C TYR A 293 0.81 -45.29 -22.43
N GLN A 294 1.80 -45.98 -21.90
CA GLN A 294 3.09 -46.27 -22.54
C GLN A 294 4.03 -47.01 -21.56
N SER A 295 3.82 -48.26 -21.40
CA SER A 295 4.86 -49.18 -20.98
C SER A 295 4.77 -50.43 -21.85
N ASP A 296 5.56 -50.47 -22.89
CA ASP A 296 6.28 -51.67 -23.26
C ASP A 296 7.40 -51.27 -24.25
N VAL A 297 8.57 -51.77 -23.97
CA VAL A 297 9.76 -52.07 -24.77
C VAL A 297 11.08 -51.58 -24.16
N GLY A 298 11.84 -52.56 -23.65
CA GLY A 298 13.30 -52.53 -23.85
C GLY A 298 14.23 -52.41 -22.66
N HIS A 299 14.49 -53.47 -21.97
CA HIS A 299 15.78 -54.01 -21.49
C HIS A 299 17.07 -53.15 -21.62
N ARG A 300 17.78 -52.87 -20.53
CA ARG A 300 19.04 -53.52 -20.14
C ARG A 300 19.87 -52.75 -19.08
N LYS A 301 20.11 -53.49 -17.95
CA LYS A 301 21.37 -53.71 -17.18
C LYS A 301 22.17 -52.57 -16.54
N ARG A 302 22.14 -52.58 -15.17
CA ARG A 302 23.28 -52.65 -14.20
C ARG A 302 24.30 -51.52 -14.11
N ARG A 303 24.41 -50.92 -12.92
CA ARG A 303 25.43 -51.19 -11.88
C ARG A 303 25.26 -50.27 -10.68
N LYS A 304 25.16 -50.84 -9.48
CA LYS A 304 25.64 -50.31 -8.18
C LYS A 304 27.10 -50.71 -8.05
N PRO A 305 27.90 -50.29 -7.05
CA PRO A 305 27.68 -49.64 -5.76
C PRO A 305 28.75 -48.54 -5.46
N THR A 306 28.83 -47.84 -4.36
CA THR A 306 29.50 -48.23 -3.12
C THR A 306 29.43 -47.14 -2.08
N VAL A 307 29.28 -47.55 -0.86
CA VAL A 307 29.28 -46.94 0.46
C VAL A 307 30.69 -46.46 0.88
N ALA A 308 30.78 -45.37 1.63
CA ALA A 308 31.68 -45.10 2.72
C ALA A 308 31.37 -43.66 3.20
N GLY A 309 31.18 -43.30 4.46
CA GLY A 309 31.62 -43.80 5.72
C GLY A 309 31.72 -42.59 6.63
N PHE A 310 31.18 -42.65 7.80
CA PHE A 310 31.18 -41.74 8.94
C PHE A 310 32.61 -41.29 9.35
N PRO A 311 32.78 -40.26 10.27
CA PRO A 311 32.26 -40.35 11.62
C PRO A 311 31.75 -39.05 12.28
N ALA A 312 31.02 -39.30 13.35
CA ALA A 312 30.59 -38.39 14.38
C ALA A 312 31.70 -37.94 15.32
N HIS A 313 31.58 -36.74 15.85
CA HIS A 313 32.18 -36.43 17.13
C HIS A 313 31.19 -35.69 18.05
N ARG A 314 31.16 -36.18 19.24
CA ARG A 314 30.31 -35.86 20.41
C ARG A 314 31.04 -34.92 21.35
N LEU A 315 30.23 -34.31 22.25
CA LEU A 315 30.49 -33.90 23.63
C LEU A 315 31.29 -32.58 23.79
N ASP A 316 31.10 -31.69 24.74
CA ASP A 316 30.34 -31.71 26.01
C ASP A 316 30.35 -30.28 26.62
N GLU A 317 29.45 -30.11 27.61
CA GLU A 317 29.57 -29.26 28.78
C GLU A 317 29.27 -27.76 28.77
N SER A 318 28.15 -27.45 29.42
CA SER A 318 27.94 -26.29 30.31
C SER A 318 28.84 -26.44 31.57
N PRO A 319 28.97 -25.46 32.52
CA PRO A 319 27.98 -24.60 33.10
C PRO A 319 28.45 -23.25 33.72
N ALA A 320 27.55 -22.66 34.53
CA ALA A 320 27.69 -21.60 35.53
C ALA A 320 27.58 -20.15 34.98
N GLY A 321 26.67 -19.27 35.42
CA GLY A 321 26.11 -19.05 36.75
C GLY A 321 26.61 -17.75 37.35
N TYR A 322 25.75 -16.73 37.53
CA TYR A 322 25.80 -15.64 38.51
C TYR A 322 24.56 -14.78 38.31
N SER A 323 23.58 -14.79 39.21
CA SER A 323 23.40 -14.11 40.49
C SER A 323 23.03 -12.62 40.39
N SER A 324 21.75 -12.39 40.58
CA SER A 324 20.99 -11.41 41.37
C SER A 324 21.66 -10.13 41.87
N ALA A 325 20.98 -9.02 41.63
CA ALA A 325 20.66 -7.89 42.54
C ALA A 325 19.72 -6.98 41.72
N GLY A 326 18.50 -6.68 42.08
CA GLY A 326 17.95 -6.26 43.31
C GLY A 326 18.04 -4.74 43.44
N CYS A 327 16.98 -3.99 42.95
CA CYS A 327 16.59 -2.73 43.57
C CYS A 327 15.19 -2.31 43.11
N SER A 328 14.32 -2.23 44.05
CA SER A 328 12.94 -1.69 44.01
C SER A 328 12.93 -0.18 44.39
N PRO A 329 11.76 0.47 44.59
CA PRO A 329 11.35 1.64 43.83
C PRO A 329 11.34 2.95 44.64
N ALA A 330 11.15 4.07 43.96
CA ALA A 330 10.82 5.32 44.61
C ALA A 330 9.67 6.03 43.89
N GLU A 331 8.57 6.18 44.58
CA GLU A 331 7.46 7.11 44.37
C GLU A 331 7.71 8.39 45.18
N PRO A 332 6.75 9.39 45.19
CA PRO A 332 6.46 10.41 44.19
C PRO A 332 6.65 11.84 44.75
N ALA A 333 6.54 12.83 43.91
CA ALA A 333 6.34 14.20 44.41
C ALA A 333 5.34 14.98 43.55
N SER A 334 4.31 15.39 44.23
CA SER A 334 3.21 16.28 43.89
C SER A 334 3.64 17.72 43.68
N ALA A 335 3.07 18.42 42.68
CA ALA A 335 2.69 19.84 42.84
C ALA A 335 1.77 20.28 41.66
N SER A 336 0.59 20.69 41.98
CA SER A 336 -0.34 21.62 41.32
C SER A 336 -0.24 22.99 41.99
N PRO A 337 -0.95 24.03 41.57
CA PRO A 337 -1.22 24.62 40.26
C PRO A 337 -0.87 26.13 40.20
N ALA A 338 -0.87 26.75 39.01
CA ALA A 338 -1.03 28.19 38.94
C ALA A 338 -1.85 28.59 37.69
N VAL A 339 -2.96 29.19 37.99
CA VAL A 339 -3.87 30.00 37.19
C VAL A 339 -3.15 31.26 36.70
N CYS A 340 -3.26 31.60 35.41
CA CYS A 340 -3.26 32.98 35.01
C CYS A 340 -4.08 33.23 33.75
N ASN A 341 -5.08 34.00 33.95
CA ASN A 341 -6.07 34.59 33.06
C ASN A 341 -5.46 35.81 32.38
N THR A 342 -5.59 35.96 31.06
CA THR A 342 -5.83 37.31 30.51
C THR A 342 -6.41 37.24 29.10
N LYS A 343 -7.60 37.80 28.99
CA LYS A 343 -8.29 38.27 27.79
C LYS A 343 -7.43 39.28 27.00
N ARG A 344 -7.49 39.26 25.68
CA ARG A 344 -7.54 40.44 24.84
C ARG A 344 -8.29 40.20 23.53
N GLU A 345 -9.48 40.75 23.45
CA GLU A 345 -10.15 41.17 22.22
C GLU A 345 -9.34 42.22 21.49
N LYS A 346 -9.35 42.17 20.15
CA LYS A 346 -9.45 43.31 19.23
C LYS A 346 -9.69 42.78 17.82
N SER A 347 -10.87 43.03 17.38
CA SER A 347 -11.41 43.66 16.15
C SER A 347 -10.35 44.24 15.17
N LEU A 348 -10.39 43.76 13.96
CA LEU A 348 -10.76 44.45 12.70
C LEU A 348 -10.79 43.42 11.59
#